data_c9683f16d3b5f613d7f85ba51d464905
#
_entry.id   c9683f16d3b5f613d7f85ba51d464905
#
_cell.length_a   1.000
_cell.length_b   1.000
_cell.length_c   1.000
_cell.angle_alpha   90.00
_cell.angle_beta   90.00
_cell.angle_gamma   90.00
#
_symmetry.space_group_name_H-M   'P 1'
#
loop_
_entity.id
_entity.type
_entity.pdbx_description
1 polymer ?
#
loop_
_entity_poly.entity_id
_entity_poly.type
_entity_poly.pdbx_seq_one_letter_code
_entity_poly.pdbx_strand_id
1 'polypeptide(L)'
;MVIQTSPTGRERRTRKGSGKLIVVRREKNSITVNGHARYEKCGKDIVCAAASILTQNLISSIKELTDDKIEYEIEEGLANIRFLNLSDKGNILINSFFIGICDIATNFPDCVKVVKN
;
A
#
# COMPACT_ATOMS: atom_id res chain seq x y z
N MET A 1 -7.05 -2.00 -5.05
CA MET A 1 -7.19 -1.49 -4.75
C MET A 1 -7.48 -1.47 -4.45
N VAL A 2 -7.31 -1.82 -5.16
CA VAL A 2 -7.64 -1.54 -5.04
C VAL A 2 -7.83 -1.67 -4.87
N ILE A 3 -7.87 -1.85 -5.30
CA ILE A 3 -8.19 -1.70 -5.30
C ILE A 3 -8.57 -2.09 -5.18
N GLN A 4 -8.65 -2.38 -5.81
CA GLN A 4 -9.10 -2.46 -5.80
C GLN A 4 -9.60 -2.88 -5.45
N THR A 5 -9.46 -3.25 -6.33
CA THR A 5 -10.03 -3.43 -6.07
C THR A 5 -10.57 -3.86 -5.82
N SER A 6 -10.75 -4.24 -6.54
CA SER A 6 -11.38 -4.34 -6.34
C SER A 6 -11.77 -4.72 -6.06
N PRO A 7 -11.87 -4.99 -6.45
CA PRO A 7 -12.33 -5.10 -6.20
C PRO A 7 -12.58 -5.43 -5.68
N THR A 8 -12.68 -5.71 -6.39
CA THR A 8 -13.08 -5.84 -5.97
C THR A 8 -13.38 -6.24 -5.45
N GLY A 9 -13.44 -6.56 -5.74
CA GLY A 9 -13.85 -6.62 -5.38
C GLY A 9 -14.03 -7.32 -5.02
N ARG A 10 -14.22 -7.34 -5.13
CA ARG A 10 -14.41 -7.61 -4.96
C ARG A 10 -14.48 -8.35 -4.47
N GLU A 11 -14.43 -8.86 -4.81
CA GLU A 11 -14.58 -9.24 -4.56
C GLU A 11 -14.72 -9.88 -3.95
N ARG A 12 -14.89 -10.25 -3.94
CA ARG A 12 -15.18 -10.69 -3.49
C ARG A 12 -15.23 -11.56 -2.86
N ARG A 13 -15.07 -11.98 -2.87
CA ARG A 13 -15.25 -12.82 -2.45
C ARG A 13 -15.08 -13.82 -1.85
N THR A 14 -14.70 -14.20 -1.84
CA THR A 14 -14.67 -15.08 -1.33
C THR A 14 -14.25 -15.90 -0.81
N ARG A 15 -14.08 -16.35 -0.87
CA ARG A 15 -13.57 -16.97 -0.33
C ARG A 15 -12.91 -17.38 0.35
N LYS A 16 -13.12 -17.70 0.17
CA LYS A 16 -12.29 -18.03 0.88
C LYS A 16 -11.08 -17.48 1.33
N GLY A 17 -10.58 -17.29 1.70
CA GLY A 17 -9.36 -16.74 2.17
C GLY A 17 -8.84 -15.57 1.42
N SER A 18 -9.30 -15.46 0.27
CA SER A 18 -8.73 -14.49 -0.66
C SER A 18 -8.92 -13.06 -0.24
N GLY A 19 -9.91 -12.71 0.49
CA GLY A 19 -10.12 -11.33 0.85
C GLY A 19 -9.16 -10.79 1.90
N LYS A 20 -8.13 -11.53 2.24
CA LYS A 20 -7.25 -11.20 3.36
C LYS A 20 -5.88 -10.69 2.94
N LEU A 21 -5.71 -10.47 1.67
CA LEU A 21 -4.44 -10.06 1.12
C LEU A 21 -4.37 -8.54 1.03
N ILE A 22 -3.25 -7.98 1.43
CA ILE A 22 -2.98 -6.56 1.19
C ILE A 22 -2.33 -6.45 -0.18
N VAL A 23 -2.92 -5.65 -1.05
CA VAL A 23 -2.38 -5.43 -2.39
C VAL A 23 -1.88 -4.00 -2.47
N VAL A 24 -0.59 -3.85 -2.76
CA VAL A 24 0.03 -2.55 -2.96
C VAL A 24 0.26 -2.38 -4.46
N ARG A 25 -0.38 -1.39 -5.04
CA ARG A 25 -0.31 -1.18 -6.48
C ARG A 25 0.36 0.15 -6.78
N ARG A 26 1.37 0.10 -7.61
CA ARG A 26 2.05 1.30 -8.07
C ARG A 26 1.66 1.58 -9.50
N GLU A 27 1.13 2.77 -9.74
CA GLU A 27 0.81 3.24 -11.07
C GLU A 27 1.56 4.52 -11.34
N LYS A 28 1.40 5.08 -12.54
CA LYS A 28 2.20 6.22 -12.96
C LYS A 28 2.08 7.40 -12.01
N ASN A 29 0.87 7.69 -11.57
CA ASN A 29 0.61 8.87 -10.77
C ASN A 29 -0.06 8.55 -9.45
N SER A 30 -0.01 7.29 -9.02
CA SER A 30 -0.69 6.93 -7.78
C SER A 30 -0.11 5.67 -7.17
N ILE A 31 -0.36 5.54 -5.88
CA ILE A 31 -0.07 4.33 -5.11
C ILE A 31 -1.34 3.99 -4.35
N THR A 32 -1.77 2.75 -4.45
CA THR A 32 -2.92 2.27 -3.71
C THR A 32 -2.49 1.11 -2.82
N VAL A 33 -2.88 1.17 -1.56
CA VAL A 33 -2.70 0.08 -0.61
C VAL A 33 -4.08 -0.35 -0.20
N ASN A 34 -4.47 -1.58 -0.56
CA ASN A 34 -5.84 -2.03 -0.43
C ASN A 34 -5.88 -3.38 0.27
N GLY A 35 -6.76 -3.51 1.22
CA GLY A 35 -7.03 -4.76 1.88
C GLY A 35 -6.56 -4.82 3.30
N HIS A 36 -6.85 -5.94 3.93
CA HIS A 36 -6.44 -6.22 5.29
C HIS A 36 -5.83 -7.61 5.33
N ALA A 37 -4.76 -7.76 6.08
CA ALA A 37 -4.25 -9.08 6.38
C ALA A 37 -4.96 -9.57 7.64
N ARG A 38 -6.15 -10.11 7.48
CA ARG A 38 -7.02 -10.40 8.62
C ARG A 38 -6.83 -11.77 9.24
N TYR A 39 -5.96 -12.60 8.69
CA TYR A 39 -5.75 -13.92 9.20
C TYR A 39 -4.72 -13.90 10.31
N GLU A 40 -5.04 -14.53 11.40
CA GLU A 40 -4.06 -14.71 12.46
C GLU A 40 -2.83 -15.47 11.96
N LYS A 41 -3.05 -16.40 11.06
CA LYS A 41 -1.97 -17.23 10.55
C LYS A 41 -0.88 -16.46 9.86
N CYS A 42 -1.20 -15.30 9.34
CA CYS A 42 -0.24 -14.51 8.59
C CYS A 42 0.49 -13.50 9.45
N GLY A 43 0.27 -13.53 10.77
CA GLY A 43 0.82 -12.46 11.59
C GLY A 43 0.21 -11.14 11.20
N LYS A 44 -1.06 -11.15 10.96
CA LYS A 44 -1.75 -10.02 10.31
C LYS A 44 -1.60 -8.71 11.04
N ASP A 45 -1.56 -8.75 12.36
CA ASP A 45 -1.44 -7.50 13.12
C ASP A 45 -0.09 -6.85 12.86
N ILE A 46 0.95 -7.66 12.77
CA ILE A 46 2.29 -7.17 12.47
C ILE A 46 2.34 -6.62 11.05
N VAL A 47 1.78 -7.38 10.11
CA VAL A 47 1.82 -6.99 8.70
C VAL A 47 1.00 -5.73 8.46
N CYS A 48 -0.21 -5.67 9.03
CA CYS A 48 -1.05 -4.48 8.88
C CYS A 48 -0.38 -3.27 9.50
N ALA A 49 0.21 -3.42 10.68
CA ALA A 49 0.90 -2.32 11.34
C ALA A 49 2.09 -1.85 10.51
N ALA A 50 2.87 -2.78 9.98
CA ALA A 50 4.04 -2.44 9.17
C ALA A 50 3.63 -1.70 7.91
N ALA A 51 2.63 -2.20 7.19
CA ALA A 51 2.16 -1.56 5.97
C ALA A 51 1.58 -0.18 6.27
N SER A 52 0.84 -0.04 7.36
CA SER A 52 0.25 1.24 7.74
C SER A 52 1.32 2.26 8.09
N ILE A 53 2.33 1.85 8.84
CA ILE A 53 3.40 2.76 9.23
C ILE A 53 4.19 3.21 8.00
N LEU A 54 4.50 2.28 7.09
CA LEU A 54 5.21 2.65 5.87
C LEU A 54 4.41 3.64 5.04
N THR A 55 3.10 3.42 4.94
CA THR A 55 2.23 4.30 4.16
C THR A 55 2.17 5.68 4.80
N GLN A 56 1.95 5.75 6.10
CA GLN A 56 1.86 7.02 6.79
C GLN A 56 3.20 7.74 6.77
N ASN A 57 4.29 7.00 6.91
CA ASN A 57 5.61 7.60 6.86
C ASN A 57 5.89 8.19 5.48
N LEU A 58 5.47 7.50 4.42
CA LEU A 58 5.64 8.03 3.07
C LEU A 58 4.93 9.37 2.92
N ILE A 59 3.67 9.44 3.34
CA ILE A 59 2.90 10.68 3.23
C ILE A 59 3.55 11.79 4.04
N SER A 60 3.89 11.50 5.29
CA SER A 60 4.50 12.49 6.16
C SER A 60 5.85 12.95 5.63
N SER A 61 6.65 12.00 5.12
CA SER A 61 7.97 12.33 4.61
C SER A 61 7.89 13.23 3.39
N ILE A 62 6.96 12.96 2.48
CA ILE A 62 6.80 13.83 1.32
C ILE A 62 6.41 15.23 1.76
N LYS A 63 5.49 15.34 2.72
CA LYS A 63 5.04 16.64 3.21
C LYS A 63 6.13 17.40 3.96
N GLU A 64 6.97 16.69 4.70
CA GLU A 64 7.99 17.32 5.53
C GLU A 64 9.29 17.61 4.78
N LEU A 65 9.65 16.75 3.84
CA LEU A 65 10.98 16.76 3.25
C LEU A 65 11.00 17.27 1.82
N THR A 66 9.85 17.50 1.22
CA THR A 66 9.77 18.02 -0.16
C THR A 66 8.71 19.10 -0.24
N ASP A 67 8.70 19.78 -1.38
CA ASP A 67 7.64 20.73 -1.72
C ASP A 67 6.59 20.10 -2.63
N ASP A 68 6.66 18.80 -2.84
CA ASP A 68 5.75 18.11 -3.74
C ASP A 68 4.32 18.17 -3.22
N LYS A 69 3.38 18.29 -4.14
CA LYS A 69 1.96 18.27 -3.80
C LYS A 69 1.41 16.90 -4.03
N ILE A 70 0.75 16.37 -3.02
CA ILE A 70 0.09 15.07 -3.12
C ILE A 70 -1.32 15.19 -2.56
N GLU A 71 -2.19 14.31 -3.06
CA GLU A 71 -3.52 14.12 -2.50
C GLU A 71 -3.59 12.71 -1.97
N TYR A 72 -4.23 12.54 -0.84
CA TYR A 72 -4.32 11.20 -0.26
C TYR A 72 -5.61 11.02 0.50
N GLU A 73 -6.04 9.77 0.55
CA GLU A 73 -7.18 9.34 1.33
C GLU A 73 -6.76 8.10 2.07
N ILE A 74 -7.05 8.06 3.36
CA ILE A 74 -6.76 6.89 4.18
C ILE A 74 -8.02 6.51 4.90
N GLU A 75 -8.47 5.27 4.68
CA GLU A 75 -9.60 4.69 5.37
C GLU A 75 -9.20 3.31 5.83
N GLU A 76 -10.02 2.70 6.62
CA GLU A 76 -9.72 1.35 7.05
C GLU A 76 -9.67 0.45 5.82
N GLY A 77 -8.54 -0.24 5.64
CA GLY A 77 -8.36 -1.14 4.52
C GLY A 77 -8.07 -0.49 3.19
N LEU A 78 -7.87 0.84 3.17
CA LEU A 78 -7.60 1.52 1.91
C LEU A 78 -6.76 2.76 2.14
N ALA A 79 -5.69 2.88 1.40
CA ALA A 79 -4.94 4.12 1.31
C ALA A 79 -4.69 4.39 -0.16
N ASN A 80 -4.92 5.61 -0.58
CA ASN A 80 -4.73 6.02 -1.97
C ASN A 80 -3.96 7.33 -1.97
N ILE A 81 -2.82 7.34 -2.64
CA ILE A 81 -1.96 8.52 -2.73
C ILE A 81 -1.83 8.87 -4.19
N ARG A 82 -2.17 10.10 -4.54
CA ARG A 82 -2.08 10.59 -5.91
C ARG A 82 -1.08 11.72 -5.98
N PHE A 83 -0.34 11.77 -7.06
CA PHE A 83 0.69 12.79 -7.26
C PHE A 83 0.91 13.05 -8.75
N LEU A 84 1.41 14.23 -9.02
CA LEU A 84 1.91 14.62 -10.33
C LEU A 84 3.28 15.24 -10.10
N ASN A 85 4.14 15.18 -11.06
CA ASN A 85 5.38 15.97 -11.07
C ASN A 85 6.19 15.87 -9.77
N LEU A 86 6.45 14.65 -9.34
CA LEU A 86 7.28 14.48 -8.16
C LEU A 86 8.71 14.94 -8.42
N SER A 87 9.29 15.59 -7.42
CA SER A 87 10.70 15.91 -7.43
C SER A 87 11.55 14.66 -7.30
N ASP A 88 12.87 14.81 -7.48
CA ASP A 88 13.78 13.70 -7.24
C ASP A 88 13.67 13.20 -5.80
N LYS A 89 13.52 14.11 -4.85
CA LYS A 89 13.35 13.71 -3.46
C LYS A 89 12.08 12.88 -3.27
N GLY A 90 10.98 13.32 -3.88
CA GLY A 90 9.73 12.58 -3.78
C GLY A 90 9.85 11.21 -4.38
N ASN A 91 10.53 11.09 -5.52
CA ASN A 91 10.74 9.79 -6.15
C ASN A 91 11.59 8.88 -5.29
N ILE A 92 12.61 9.41 -4.63
CA ILE A 92 13.43 8.61 -3.71
C ILE A 92 12.60 8.10 -2.56
N LEU A 93 11.73 8.95 -2.00
CA LEU A 93 10.88 8.53 -0.90
C LEU A 93 9.90 7.43 -1.31
N ILE A 94 9.35 7.53 -2.52
CA ILE A 94 8.47 6.49 -3.02
C ILE A 94 9.22 5.19 -3.25
N ASN A 95 10.42 5.27 -3.81
CA ASN A 95 11.23 4.07 -4.00
C ASN A 95 11.58 3.44 -2.67
N SER A 96 11.89 4.25 -1.66
CA SER A 96 12.16 3.76 -0.32
C SER A 96 10.95 3.03 0.27
N PHE A 97 9.76 3.60 0.08
CA PHE A 97 8.53 2.95 0.50
C PHE A 97 8.40 1.55 -0.12
N PHE A 98 8.67 1.46 -1.43
CA PHE A 98 8.53 0.17 -2.11
C PHE A 98 9.60 -0.83 -1.70
N ILE A 99 10.80 -0.37 -1.35
CA ILE A 99 11.80 -1.28 -0.78
C ILE A 99 11.26 -1.92 0.50
N GLY A 100 10.66 -1.10 1.38
CA GLY A 100 10.10 -1.63 2.61
C GLY A 100 8.91 -2.56 2.37
N ILE A 101 8.02 -2.18 1.48
CA ILE A 101 6.85 -3.00 1.16
C ILE A 101 7.28 -4.33 0.53
N CYS A 102 8.28 -4.31 -0.33
CA CYS A 102 8.77 -5.55 -0.95
C CYS A 102 9.42 -6.46 0.09
N ASP A 103 10.09 -5.89 1.08
CA ASP A 103 10.64 -6.69 2.18
C ASP A 103 9.51 -7.39 2.95
N ILE A 104 8.43 -6.67 3.21
CA ILE A 104 7.28 -7.28 3.89
C ILE A 104 6.70 -8.40 3.01
N ALA A 105 6.54 -8.14 1.72
CA ALA A 105 5.98 -9.14 0.82
C ALA A 105 6.86 -10.37 0.72
N THR A 106 8.18 -10.18 0.77
CA THR A 106 9.10 -11.31 0.73
C THR A 106 8.98 -12.19 1.98
N ASN A 107 8.82 -11.55 3.13
CA ASN A 107 8.73 -12.28 4.40
C ASN A 107 7.33 -12.82 4.65
N PHE A 108 6.31 -12.20 4.09
CA PHE A 108 4.91 -12.58 4.29
C PHE A 108 4.19 -12.64 2.95
N PRO A 109 4.61 -13.55 2.06
CA PRO A 109 4.06 -13.55 0.68
C PRO A 109 2.57 -13.89 0.62
N ASP A 110 2.04 -14.54 1.66
CA ASP A 110 0.62 -14.85 1.70
C ASP A 110 -0.21 -13.68 2.18
N CYS A 111 0.43 -12.61 2.65
CA CYS A 111 -0.27 -11.48 3.25
C CYS A 111 -0.18 -10.22 2.40
N VAL A 112 0.87 -10.06 1.61
CA VAL A 112 1.11 -8.83 0.86
C VAL A 112 1.53 -9.16 -0.57
N LYS A 113 0.91 -8.49 -1.51
CA LYS A 113 1.26 -8.60 -2.92
C LYS A 113 1.54 -7.21 -3.47
N VAL A 114 2.63 -7.07 -4.21
CA VAL A 114 3.01 -5.81 -4.82
C VAL A 114 2.81 -5.91 -6.33
N VAL A 115 2.09 -4.93 -6.89
CA VAL A 115 1.83 -4.87 -8.33
C VAL A 115 2.38 -3.54 -8.83
N LYS A 116 3.22 -3.62 -9.86
CA LYS A 116 3.79 -2.42 -10.49
C LYS A 116 3.37 -2.38 -11.95
N ASN A 117 2.95 -1.22 -12.38
CA ASN A 117 2.61 -1.00 -13.79
C ASN A 117 3.57 -0.04 -14.43
#